data_447ecff9edb471f2bff8474aa1ee75b8
#
_entry.id   447ecff9edb471f2bff8474aa1ee75b8
#
_cell.length_a   1.000
_cell.length_b   1.000
_cell.length_c   1.000
_cell.angle_alpha   90.00
_cell.angle_beta   90.00
_cell.angle_gamma   90.00
#
_symmetry.space_group_name_H-M   'P 1'
#
loop_
_entity.id
_entity.type
_entity.pdbx_description
1 polymer ?
#
loop_
_entity_poly.entity_id
_entity_poly.type
_entity_poly.pdbx_seq_one_letter_code
_entity_poly.pdbx_strand_id
1 'polypeptide(L)'
;TGNQLIGGAIRKAGGFSFQELNLTVDDIASMSHGGADLSYDFITRPAYQHALLMGDAEFLRLMLREMHRQGIDPGSLIHALQNHDELTLELVHFWTLHAHDSFLYQGQTFPGNILREHIREQMYERLTGEHAPYNLKFVTNGVSSTTVSIITAALGIRDLEAITAADIQQIQQIHLLLVMYNAMQPGVFALSGWDLVGALPLAADEVAHLMQDGDTRWIH
;
A
#
# COMPACT_ATOMS: atom_id res chain seq x y z
N THR A 1 -14.61 -18.38 15.96
CA THR A 1 -15.18 -17.37 15.06
C THR A 1 -15.60 -18.00 13.74
N GLY A 2 -16.45 -17.30 12.93
CA GLY A 2 -16.86 -17.77 11.60
C GLY A 2 -15.66 -18.05 10.68
N ASN A 3 -14.68 -17.14 10.69
CA ASN A 3 -13.46 -17.30 9.90
C ASN A 3 -12.64 -18.54 10.26
N GLN A 4 -12.54 -18.88 11.55
CA GLN A 4 -11.86 -20.10 11.97
C GLN A 4 -12.58 -21.37 11.48
N LEU A 5 -13.92 -21.37 11.45
CA LEU A 5 -14.70 -22.48 10.90
C LEU A 5 -14.50 -22.62 9.39
N ILE A 6 -14.54 -21.51 8.65
CA ILE A 6 -14.31 -21.48 7.20
C ILE A 6 -12.89 -21.94 6.87
N GLY A 7 -11.87 -21.32 7.47
CA GLY A 7 -10.47 -21.69 7.25
C GLY A 7 -10.19 -23.14 7.65
N GLY A 8 -10.80 -23.62 8.75
CA GLY A 8 -10.73 -25.01 9.16
C GLY A 8 -11.35 -25.98 8.17
N ALA A 9 -12.47 -25.63 7.56
CA ALA A 9 -13.12 -26.44 6.52
C ALA A 9 -12.29 -26.50 5.24
N ILE A 10 -11.74 -25.36 4.80
CA ILE A 10 -10.86 -25.26 3.63
C ILE A 10 -9.60 -26.12 3.82
N ARG A 11 -8.93 -26.03 4.98
CA ARG A 11 -7.74 -26.83 5.29
C ARG A 11 -8.05 -28.33 5.33
N LYS A 12 -9.20 -28.73 5.87
CA LYS A 12 -9.64 -30.14 5.85
C LYS A 12 -9.86 -30.67 4.43
N ALA A 13 -10.24 -29.80 3.50
CA ALA A 13 -10.37 -30.12 2.09
C ALA A 13 -9.04 -30.08 1.31
N GLY A 14 -7.90 -29.82 1.97
CA GLY A 14 -6.58 -29.74 1.35
C GLY A 14 -6.26 -28.39 0.70
N GLY A 15 -7.10 -27.37 0.93
CA GLY A 15 -6.90 -26.03 0.45
C GLY A 15 -6.25 -25.11 1.50
N PHE A 16 -5.96 -23.89 1.09
CA PHE A 16 -5.59 -22.78 1.98
C PHE A 16 -6.45 -21.56 1.66
N SER A 17 -6.58 -20.66 2.62
CA SER A 17 -7.36 -19.43 2.50
C SER A 17 -6.47 -18.21 2.62
N PHE A 18 -6.79 -17.17 1.87
CA PHE A 18 -6.25 -15.85 2.13
C PHE A 18 -7.38 -14.84 2.29
N GLN A 19 -7.08 -13.75 3.00
CA GLN A 19 -8.03 -12.68 3.25
C GLN A 19 -7.45 -11.35 2.83
N GLU A 20 -8.31 -10.52 2.28
CA GLU A 20 -8.05 -9.13 1.97
C GLU A 20 -8.64 -8.29 3.10
N LEU A 21 -7.78 -7.80 4.00
CA LEU A 21 -8.17 -7.16 5.23
C LEU A 21 -7.48 -5.81 5.36
N ASN A 22 -8.22 -4.75 5.11
CA ASN A 22 -7.79 -3.39 5.45
C ASN A 22 -8.22 -3.08 6.89
N LEU A 23 -7.51 -3.65 7.85
CA LEU A 23 -7.82 -3.61 9.27
C LEU A 23 -6.63 -3.09 10.10
N THR A 24 -6.82 -3.05 11.43
CA THR A 24 -5.72 -2.74 12.34
C THR A 24 -4.67 -3.85 12.35
N VAL A 25 -3.45 -3.53 12.78
CA VAL A 25 -2.38 -4.52 12.96
C VAL A 25 -2.81 -5.62 13.94
N ASP A 26 -3.55 -5.24 15.00
CA ASP A 26 -4.10 -6.15 16.02
C ASP A 26 -5.12 -7.13 15.43
N ASP A 27 -6.00 -6.64 14.55
CA ASP A 27 -6.99 -7.48 13.89
C ASP A 27 -6.32 -8.48 12.95
N ILE A 28 -5.33 -8.02 12.17
CA ILE A 28 -4.56 -8.89 11.28
C ILE A 28 -3.80 -9.94 12.09
N ALA A 29 -3.17 -9.57 13.21
CA ALA A 29 -2.52 -10.50 14.12
C ALA A 29 -3.52 -11.54 14.67
N SER A 30 -4.69 -11.09 15.13
CA SER A 30 -5.76 -11.98 15.62
C SER A 30 -6.25 -12.95 14.54
N MET A 31 -6.36 -12.50 13.29
CA MET A 31 -6.80 -13.32 12.17
C MET A 31 -5.74 -14.33 11.73
N SER A 32 -4.45 -13.98 11.77
CA SER A 32 -3.33 -14.88 11.45
C SER A 32 -3.24 -16.07 12.42
N HIS A 33 -3.81 -15.96 13.63
CA HIS A 33 -3.87 -17.04 14.61
C HIS A 33 -5.02 -18.03 14.36
N GLY A 34 -5.30 -18.38 13.12
CA GLY A 34 -6.21 -19.47 12.74
C GLY A 34 -7.47 -19.05 11.97
N GLY A 35 -7.64 -17.78 11.68
CA GLY A 35 -8.76 -17.29 10.86
C GLY A 35 -8.54 -17.50 9.37
N ALA A 36 -7.37 -17.10 8.88
CA ALA A 36 -6.91 -17.32 7.51
C ALA A 36 -5.48 -17.86 7.52
N ASP A 37 -5.04 -18.44 6.41
CA ASP A 37 -3.66 -18.91 6.27
C ASP A 37 -2.75 -17.75 5.82
N LEU A 38 -3.28 -16.85 5.00
CA LEU A 38 -2.58 -15.70 4.45
C LEU A 38 -3.46 -14.45 4.50
N SER A 39 -2.84 -13.27 4.57
CA SER A 39 -3.49 -11.96 4.46
C SER A 39 -2.66 -11.02 3.58
N TYR A 40 -3.31 -10.13 2.81
CA TYR A 40 -2.59 -9.07 2.11
C TYR A 40 -1.87 -8.14 3.09
N ASP A 41 -0.66 -7.75 2.72
CA ASP A 41 0.14 -6.78 3.48
C ASP A 41 -0.30 -5.33 3.20
N PHE A 42 -1.39 -4.92 3.81
CA PHE A 42 -1.79 -3.50 3.88
C PHE A 42 -1.04 -2.71 4.96
N ILE A 43 -0.16 -3.36 5.73
CA ILE A 43 0.59 -2.74 6.83
C ILE A 43 1.82 -2.03 6.29
N THR A 44 2.67 -2.75 5.54
CA THR A 44 3.95 -2.21 5.08
C THR A 44 3.87 -1.57 3.69
N ARG A 45 2.86 -1.90 2.88
CA ARG A 45 2.71 -1.36 1.52
C ARG A 45 2.67 0.19 1.49
N PRO A 46 1.79 0.90 2.19
CA PRO A 46 1.84 2.36 2.21
C PRO A 46 3.13 2.89 2.84
N ALA A 47 3.74 2.15 3.75
CA ALA A 47 4.91 2.60 4.48
C ALA A 47 6.20 2.56 3.63
N TYR A 48 6.44 1.52 2.82
CA TYR A 48 7.61 1.54 1.93
C TYR A 48 7.42 2.51 0.75
N GLN A 49 6.17 2.73 0.31
CA GLN A 49 5.89 3.76 -0.70
C GLN A 49 6.09 5.17 -0.15
N HIS A 50 5.70 5.41 1.10
CA HIS A 50 6.05 6.64 1.81
C HIS A 50 7.58 6.82 1.90
N ALA A 51 8.31 5.75 2.22
CA ALA A 51 9.77 5.80 2.28
C ALA A 51 10.40 6.18 0.92
N LEU A 52 9.87 5.65 -0.18
CA LEU A 52 10.29 6.02 -1.53
C LEU A 52 10.03 7.51 -1.83
N LEU A 53 8.84 8.00 -1.48
CA LEU A 53 8.43 9.38 -1.78
C LEU A 53 9.17 10.43 -0.95
N MET A 54 9.44 10.13 0.32
CA MET A 54 10.03 11.06 1.27
C MET A 54 11.56 10.91 1.42
N GLY A 55 12.13 9.82 0.92
CA GLY A 55 13.54 9.48 1.17
C GLY A 55 13.83 9.17 2.65
N ASP A 56 12.81 8.78 3.41
CA ASP A 56 12.87 8.53 4.85
C ASP A 56 12.11 7.25 5.22
N ALA A 57 12.78 6.29 5.82
CA ALA A 57 12.22 4.99 6.18
C ALA A 57 11.61 4.93 7.61
N GLU A 58 11.47 6.06 8.31
CA GLU A 58 10.97 6.06 9.70
C GLU A 58 9.55 5.51 9.83
N PHE A 59 8.66 5.84 8.88
CA PHE A 59 7.31 5.28 8.89
C PHE A 59 7.30 3.78 8.61
N LEU A 60 8.13 3.30 7.67
CA LEU A 60 8.30 1.87 7.43
C LEU A 60 8.85 1.15 8.67
N ARG A 61 9.87 1.72 9.32
CA ARG A 61 10.43 1.18 10.56
C ARG A 61 9.37 1.11 11.68
N LEU A 62 8.53 2.13 11.79
CA LEU A 62 7.43 2.16 12.76
C LEU A 62 6.45 1.01 12.50
N MET A 63 5.99 0.83 11.25
CA MET A 63 5.02 -0.20 10.90
C MET A 63 5.59 -1.61 11.09
N LEU A 64 6.84 -1.86 10.71
CA LEU A 64 7.51 -3.13 10.96
C LEU A 64 7.61 -3.44 12.46
N ARG A 65 7.89 -2.43 13.28
CA ARG A 65 7.93 -2.59 14.75
C ARG A 65 6.55 -2.91 15.32
N GLU A 66 5.50 -2.23 14.87
CA GLU A 66 4.13 -2.51 15.30
C GLU A 66 3.69 -3.92 14.90
N MET A 67 3.99 -4.34 13.67
CA MET A 67 3.74 -5.70 13.19
C MET A 67 4.44 -6.75 14.08
N HIS A 68 5.71 -6.53 14.41
CA HIS A 68 6.47 -7.42 15.30
C HIS A 68 5.91 -7.41 16.72
N ARG A 69 5.56 -6.23 17.26
CA ARG A 69 4.98 -6.08 18.61
C ARG A 69 3.66 -6.83 18.75
N GLN A 70 2.84 -6.85 17.72
CA GLN A 70 1.56 -7.56 17.70
C GLN A 70 1.70 -9.06 17.39
N GLY A 71 2.91 -9.54 17.13
CA GLY A 71 3.19 -10.95 16.89
C GLY A 71 2.66 -11.47 15.55
N ILE A 72 2.53 -10.61 14.54
CA ILE A 72 2.20 -11.06 13.18
C ILE A 72 3.36 -11.93 12.68
N ASP A 73 3.04 -13.14 12.21
CA ASP A 73 3.98 -13.96 11.47
C ASP A 73 4.16 -13.37 10.05
N PRO A 74 5.33 -12.84 9.71
CA PRO A 74 5.56 -12.31 8.37
C PRO A 74 5.34 -13.35 7.27
N GLY A 75 5.51 -14.64 7.58
CA GLY A 75 5.25 -15.74 6.66
C GLY A 75 3.76 -15.89 6.27
N SER A 76 2.84 -15.29 7.03
CA SER A 76 1.41 -15.27 6.74
C SER A 76 0.95 -14.11 5.85
N LEU A 77 1.88 -13.31 5.33
CA LEU A 77 1.55 -12.14 4.52
C LEU A 77 1.72 -12.40 3.02
N ILE A 78 0.87 -11.75 2.23
CA ILE A 78 1.00 -11.65 0.78
C ILE A 78 1.50 -10.24 0.45
N HIS A 79 2.72 -10.16 -0.06
CA HIS A 79 3.35 -8.92 -0.48
C HIS A 79 3.07 -8.69 -1.96
N ALA A 80 2.51 -7.53 -2.29
CA ALA A 80 2.25 -7.10 -3.66
C ALA A 80 2.59 -5.62 -3.80
N LEU A 81 3.15 -5.24 -4.94
CA LEU A 81 3.40 -3.83 -5.25
C LEU A 81 2.07 -3.10 -5.49
N GLN A 82 1.18 -3.78 -6.20
CA GLN A 82 -0.13 -3.27 -6.62
C GLN A 82 -1.13 -4.42 -6.67
N ASN A 83 -2.37 -4.13 -6.36
CA ASN A 83 -3.54 -4.98 -6.60
C ASN A 83 -4.55 -4.20 -7.47
N HIS A 84 -5.79 -4.66 -7.55
CA HIS A 84 -6.87 -4.03 -8.31
C HIS A 84 -7.46 -2.77 -7.63
N ASP A 85 -7.09 -2.51 -6.37
CA ASP A 85 -7.54 -1.34 -5.62
C ASP A 85 -6.53 -0.20 -5.70
N GLU A 86 -6.98 0.98 -5.30
CA GLU A 86 -6.13 2.15 -5.09
C GLU A 86 -5.02 1.91 -4.06
N LEU A 87 -4.04 2.80 -4.02
CA LEU A 87 -3.14 2.87 -2.88
C LEU A 87 -3.93 3.37 -1.67
N THR A 88 -4.27 2.46 -0.78
CA THR A 88 -5.07 2.75 0.41
C THR A 88 -4.26 3.52 1.44
N LEU A 89 -4.77 4.71 1.80
CA LEU A 89 -4.19 5.60 2.83
C LEU A 89 -5.11 5.74 4.05
N GLU A 90 -5.97 4.77 4.31
CA GLU A 90 -6.81 4.80 5.50
C GLU A 90 -6.00 4.73 6.78
N LEU A 91 -4.89 3.96 6.78
CA LEU A 91 -4.01 3.77 7.93
C LEU A 91 -4.82 3.41 9.19
N VAL A 92 -5.69 2.40 9.05
CA VAL A 92 -6.76 2.04 10.00
C VAL A 92 -6.24 1.84 11.42
N HIS A 93 -5.01 1.35 11.58
CA HIS A 93 -4.36 1.17 12.87
C HIS A 93 -4.34 2.46 13.71
N PHE A 94 -4.02 3.60 13.08
CA PHE A 94 -3.93 4.91 13.73
C PHE A 94 -5.27 5.66 13.78
N TRP A 95 -6.32 5.11 13.19
CA TRP A 95 -7.62 5.76 13.10
C TRP A 95 -8.65 5.21 14.09
N THR A 96 -8.55 3.94 14.44
CA THR A 96 -9.51 3.23 15.28
C THR A 96 -8.95 2.96 16.68
N LEU A 97 -8.38 1.77 16.88
CA LEU A 97 -7.97 1.30 18.20
C LEU A 97 -6.84 2.14 18.81
N HIS A 98 -5.92 2.64 18.00
CA HIS A 98 -4.71 3.33 18.43
C HIS A 98 -4.72 4.83 18.10
N ALA A 99 -5.91 5.42 17.91
CA ALA A 99 -6.05 6.83 17.54
C ALA A 99 -5.43 7.79 18.58
N HIS A 100 -5.43 7.40 19.84
CA HIS A 100 -4.93 8.22 20.97
C HIS A 100 -3.64 7.70 21.58
N ASP A 101 -3.11 6.58 21.08
CA ASP A 101 -1.83 6.06 21.52
C ASP A 101 -0.68 6.93 21.02
N SER A 102 0.44 6.89 21.74
CA SER A 102 1.62 7.70 21.44
C SER A 102 2.60 6.94 20.57
N PHE A 103 2.94 7.50 19.43
CA PHE A 103 3.91 6.94 18.50
C PHE A 103 5.12 7.86 18.33
N LEU A 104 6.33 7.30 18.45
CA LEU A 104 7.57 8.02 18.18
C LEU A 104 7.86 7.97 16.67
N TYR A 105 7.85 9.13 16.03
CA TYR A 105 8.15 9.31 14.61
C TYR A 105 9.08 10.51 14.42
N GLN A 106 10.20 10.33 13.73
CA GLN A 106 11.22 11.37 13.48
C GLN A 106 11.64 12.13 14.75
N GLY A 107 11.81 11.41 15.87
CA GLY A 107 12.20 12.00 17.15
C GLY A 107 11.12 12.78 17.90
N GLN A 108 9.91 12.83 17.37
CA GLN A 108 8.76 13.47 18.00
C GLN A 108 7.68 12.44 18.36
N THR A 109 6.89 12.73 19.37
CA THR A 109 5.79 11.86 19.78
C THR A 109 4.47 12.43 19.27
N PHE A 110 3.71 11.62 18.54
CA PHE A 110 2.41 11.96 17.97
C PHE A 110 1.32 11.05 18.52
N PRO A 111 0.13 11.55 18.82
CA PRO A 111 -1.07 10.71 18.87
C PRO A 111 -1.31 10.03 17.52
N GLY A 112 -1.85 8.80 17.53
CA GLY A 112 -2.06 8.02 16.32
C GLY A 112 -2.85 8.76 15.23
N ASN A 113 -3.97 9.38 15.60
CA ASN A 113 -4.79 10.14 14.67
C ASN A 113 -4.04 11.33 14.02
N ILE A 114 -3.18 12.00 14.79
CA ILE A 114 -2.37 13.12 14.28
C ILE A 114 -1.26 12.59 13.36
N LEU A 115 -0.57 11.51 13.76
CA LEU A 115 0.42 10.86 12.90
C LEU A 115 -0.21 10.40 11.57
N ARG A 116 -1.39 9.80 11.64
CA ARG A 116 -2.15 9.39 10.45
C ARG A 116 -2.35 10.54 9.47
N GLU A 117 -2.89 11.65 9.92
CA GLU A 117 -3.13 12.80 9.03
C GLU A 117 -1.82 13.37 8.48
N HIS A 118 -0.77 13.44 9.29
CA HIS A 118 0.54 13.88 8.85
C HIS A 118 1.11 13.03 7.70
N ILE A 119 1.08 11.69 7.84
CA ILE A 119 1.53 10.75 6.79
C ILE A 119 0.66 10.88 5.53
N ARG A 120 -0.66 10.99 5.71
CA ARG A 120 -1.60 11.12 4.59
C ARG A 120 -1.38 12.40 3.80
N GLU A 121 -1.23 13.54 4.48
CA GLU A 121 -0.97 14.83 3.86
C GLU A 121 0.32 14.78 3.03
N GLN A 122 1.40 14.24 3.60
CA GLN A 122 2.67 14.06 2.89
C GLN A 122 2.49 13.23 1.61
N MET A 123 1.77 12.11 1.69
CA MET A 123 1.56 11.22 0.54
C MET A 123 0.64 11.86 -0.51
N TYR A 124 -0.45 12.51 -0.10
CA TYR A 124 -1.34 13.20 -1.04
C TYR A 124 -0.62 14.35 -1.77
N GLU A 125 0.17 15.14 -1.06
CA GLU A 125 0.95 16.22 -1.65
C GLU A 125 1.89 15.71 -2.75
N ARG A 126 2.56 14.58 -2.51
CA ARG A 126 3.53 14.00 -3.46
C ARG A 126 2.89 13.21 -4.59
N LEU A 127 1.75 12.58 -4.33
CA LEU A 127 1.13 11.63 -5.26
C LEU A 127 0.02 12.22 -6.12
N THR A 128 -0.44 13.44 -5.84
CA THR A 128 -1.57 14.04 -6.58
C THR A 128 -1.33 15.51 -6.89
N GLY A 129 -2.28 16.13 -7.59
CA GLY A 129 -2.25 17.56 -7.91
C GLY A 129 -1.10 17.92 -8.83
N GLU A 130 -0.44 19.06 -8.55
CA GLU A 130 0.63 19.57 -9.42
C GLU A 130 1.89 18.71 -9.42
N HIS A 131 2.11 17.88 -8.38
CA HIS A 131 3.29 17.01 -8.29
C HIS A 131 3.13 15.74 -9.13
N ALA A 132 1.92 15.21 -9.21
CA ALA A 132 1.61 13.99 -9.97
C ALA A 132 0.20 14.08 -10.56
N PRO A 133 -0.02 14.88 -11.61
CA PRO A 133 -1.35 15.18 -12.15
C PRO A 133 -2.03 13.96 -12.79
N TYR A 134 -1.28 12.93 -13.10
CA TYR A 134 -1.75 11.66 -13.65
C TYR A 134 -2.33 10.71 -12.62
N ASN A 135 -2.11 10.95 -11.32
CA ASN A 135 -2.73 10.20 -10.23
C ASN A 135 -3.91 10.98 -9.67
N LEU A 136 -4.97 10.30 -9.29
CA LEU A 136 -6.16 10.94 -8.74
C LEU A 136 -6.46 10.48 -7.32
N LYS A 137 -7.00 11.38 -6.50
CA LYS A 137 -7.57 10.98 -5.21
C LYS A 137 -8.73 10.03 -5.43
N PHE A 138 -8.72 8.91 -4.70
CA PHE A 138 -9.87 8.03 -4.58
C PHE A 138 -10.67 8.42 -3.35
N VAL A 139 -11.80 9.07 -3.55
CA VAL A 139 -12.66 9.60 -2.47
C VAL A 139 -11.80 10.33 -1.42
N THR A 140 -11.78 9.83 -0.16
CA THR A 140 -10.94 10.35 0.92
C THR A 140 -9.90 9.34 1.41
N ASN A 141 -9.84 8.15 0.80
CA ASN A 141 -9.20 6.98 1.41
C ASN A 141 -7.89 6.57 0.76
N GLY A 142 -7.57 7.09 -0.43
CA GLY A 142 -6.39 6.64 -1.13
C GLY A 142 -6.07 7.44 -2.39
N VAL A 143 -5.18 6.87 -3.19
CA VAL A 143 -4.76 7.42 -4.47
C VAL A 143 -4.87 6.34 -5.54
N SER A 144 -5.63 6.62 -6.58
CA SER A 144 -5.64 5.82 -7.80
C SER A 144 -4.34 6.05 -8.54
N SER A 145 -3.50 5.04 -8.55
CA SER A 145 -2.12 5.10 -9.06
C SER A 145 -1.62 3.71 -9.42
N THR A 146 -0.65 3.65 -10.31
CA THR A 146 0.11 2.41 -10.57
C THR A 146 1.44 2.46 -9.82
N THR A 147 2.12 1.32 -9.66
CA THR A 147 3.47 1.30 -9.10
C THR A 147 4.40 2.24 -9.85
N VAL A 148 4.33 2.24 -11.19
CA VAL A 148 5.17 3.10 -12.02
C VAL A 148 4.83 4.57 -11.82
N SER A 149 3.56 4.94 -11.70
CA SER A 149 3.19 6.34 -11.47
C SER A 149 3.58 6.85 -10.07
N ILE A 150 3.67 5.99 -9.07
CA ILE A 150 4.25 6.33 -7.76
C ILE A 150 5.76 6.58 -7.89
N ILE A 151 6.46 5.76 -8.67
CA ILE A 151 7.89 5.93 -8.94
C ILE A 151 8.14 7.23 -9.71
N THR A 152 7.34 7.54 -10.74
CA THR A 152 7.46 8.79 -11.49
C THR A 152 7.24 10.00 -10.61
N ALA A 153 6.27 9.94 -9.69
CA ALA A 153 6.04 10.98 -8.69
C ALA A 153 7.25 11.15 -7.75
N ALA A 154 7.86 10.06 -7.30
CA ALA A 154 9.07 10.10 -6.46
C ALA A 154 10.26 10.72 -7.19
N LEU A 155 10.37 10.53 -8.51
CA LEU A 155 11.39 11.15 -9.37
C LEU A 155 11.08 12.60 -9.74
N GLY A 156 9.91 13.13 -9.37
CA GLY A 156 9.48 14.51 -9.71
C GLY A 156 9.05 14.67 -11.17
N ILE A 157 8.77 13.60 -11.87
CA ILE A 157 8.27 13.61 -13.27
C ILE A 157 6.79 13.97 -13.23
N ARG A 158 6.41 15.09 -13.81
CA ARG A 158 5.04 15.63 -13.81
C ARG A 158 4.26 15.35 -15.09
N ASP A 159 4.97 15.09 -16.17
CA ASP A 159 4.41 14.85 -17.50
C ASP A 159 4.86 13.50 -18.01
N LEU A 160 3.92 12.57 -18.13
CA LEU A 160 4.19 11.20 -18.59
C LEU A 160 4.57 11.17 -20.08
N GLU A 161 4.10 12.12 -20.87
CA GLU A 161 4.44 12.22 -22.30
C GLU A 161 5.88 12.74 -22.51
N ALA A 162 6.46 13.38 -21.51
CA ALA A 162 7.82 13.92 -21.56
C ALA A 162 8.90 12.99 -20.99
N ILE A 163 8.55 11.74 -20.66
CA ILE A 163 9.48 10.73 -20.10
C ILE A 163 10.61 10.45 -21.10
N THR A 164 11.84 10.63 -20.65
CA THR A 164 13.06 10.37 -21.43
C THR A 164 13.55 8.92 -21.26
N ALA A 165 14.46 8.47 -22.15
CA ALA A 165 15.10 7.17 -22.02
C ALA A 165 15.89 7.02 -20.69
N ALA A 166 16.45 8.11 -20.18
CA ALA A 166 17.15 8.11 -18.88
C ALA A 166 16.15 7.94 -17.71
N ASP A 167 15.00 8.59 -17.79
CA ASP A 167 13.94 8.42 -16.79
C ASP A 167 13.40 6.99 -16.80
N ILE A 168 13.18 6.39 -17.97
CA ILE A 168 12.77 4.99 -18.08
C ILE A 168 13.75 4.08 -17.38
N GLN A 169 15.05 4.29 -17.56
CA GLN A 169 16.08 3.49 -16.89
C GLN A 169 16.00 3.63 -15.36
N GLN A 170 15.81 4.83 -14.83
CA GLN A 170 15.66 5.06 -13.41
C GLN A 170 14.37 4.44 -12.87
N ILE A 171 13.27 4.59 -13.58
CA ILE A 171 11.98 3.97 -13.23
C ILE A 171 12.14 2.46 -13.13
N GLN A 172 12.77 1.83 -14.13
CA GLN A 172 13.00 0.37 -14.12
C GLN A 172 13.88 -0.08 -12.94
N GLN A 173 14.92 0.68 -12.62
CA GLN A 173 15.81 0.35 -11.49
C GLN A 173 15.05 0.42 -10.15
N ILE A 174 14.23 1.46 -9.94
CA ILE A 174 13.43 1.61 -8.73
C ILE A 174 12.32 0.56 -8.68
N HIS A 175 11.66 0.28 -9.82
CA HIS A 175 10.65 -0.77 -9.90
C HIS A 175 11.24 -2.13 -9.50
N LEU A 176 12.39 -2.48 -10.07
CA LEU A 176 13.10 -3.71 -9.71
C LEU A 176 13.50 -3.75 -8.23
N LEU A 177 13.94 -2.61 -7.66
CA LEU A 177 14.24 -2.51 -6.23
C LEU A 177 13.00 -2.83 -5.38
N LEU A 178 11.83 -2.27 -5.72
CA LEU A 178 10.58 -2.54 -5.02
C LEU A 178 10.13 -4.00 -5.16
N VAL A 179 10.28 -4.57 -6.37
CA VAL A 179 10.03 -6.01 -6.62
C VAL A 179 10.94 -6.86 -5.72
N MET A 180 12.24 -6.58 -5.70
CA MET A 180 13.20 -7.31 -4.86
C MET A 180 12.87 -7.16 -3.36
N TYR A 181 12.54 -5.96 -2.92
CA TYR A 181 12.15 -5.72 -1.53
C TYR A 181 10.96 -6.61 -1.14
N ASN A 182 9.90 -6.63 -1.94
CA ASN A 182 8.71 -7.44 -1.64
C ASN A 182 8.97 -8.94 -1.78
N ALA A 183 9.71 -9.37 -2.81
CA ALA A 183 10.01 -10.78 -3.04
C ALA A 183 10.97 -11.39 -1.98
N MET A 184 11.76 -10.57 -1.31
CA MET A 184 12.67 -11.01 -0.24
C MET A 184 12.02 -11.01 1.14
N GLN A 185 10.80 -10.48 1.28
CA GLN A 185 10.06 -10.59 2.54
C GLN A 185 9.62 -12.05 2.78
N PRO A 186 9.58 -12.51 4.05
CA PRO A 186 8.93 -13.78 4.36
C PRO A 186 7.46 -13.73 3.94
N GLY A 187 6.93 -14.84 3.42
CA GLY A 187 5.54 -14.93 2.97
C GLY A 187 5.41 -15.22 1.48
N VAL A 188 4.36 -14.74 0.88
CA VAL A 188 4.06 -14.97 -0.54
C VAL A 188 4.22 -13.66 -1.31
N PHE A 189 5.04 -13.65 -2.35
CA PHE A 189 5.11 -12.53 -3.27
C PHE A 189 4.10 -12.72 -4.41
N ALA A 190 3.19 -11.76 -4.57
CA ALA A 190 2.22 -11.70 -5.64
C ALA A 190 2.59 -10.58 -6.61
N LEU A 191 2.77 -10.92 -7.88
CA LEU A 191 3.09 -9.97 -8.94
C LEU A 191 1.87 -9.76 -9.83
N SER A 192 1.41 -8.52 -9.94
CA SER A 192 0.30 -8.17 -10.82
C SER A 192 0.73 -8.07 -12.29
N GLY A 193 -0.23 -8.21 -13.20
CA GLY A 193 0.01 -7.99 -14.63
C GLY A 193 0.45 -6.55 -14.95
N TRP A 194 -0.05 -5.58 -14.20
CA TRP A 194 0.36 -4.16 -14.32
C TRP A 194 1.85 -3.97 -14.02
N ASP A 195 2.34 -4.64 -12.98
CA ASP A 195 3.76 -4.55 -12.60
C ASP A 195 4.67 -5.24 -13.63
N LEU A 196 4.20 -6.34 -14.25
CA LEU A 196 4.97 -7.03 -15.31
C LEU A 196 5.20 -6.16 -16.52
N VAL A 197 4.24 -5.33 -16.90
CA VAL A 197 4.32 -4.47 -18.09
C VAL A 197 4.72 -3.03 -17.77
N GLY A 198 4.83 -2.67 -16.48
CA GLY A 198 5.11 -1.30 -16.05
C GLY A 198 3.99 -0.35 -16.45
N ALA A 199 2.73 -0.73 -16.16
CA ALA A 199 1.56 0.04 -16.55
C ALA A 199 1.57 1.45 -15.97
N LEU A 200 1.24 2.42 -16.81
CA LEU A 200 0.95 3.81 -16.43
C LEU A 200 -0.56 4.00 -16.23
N PRO A 201 -0.99 5.01 -15.47
CA PRO A 201 -2.41 5.37 -15.40
C PRO A 201 -2.94 5.79 -16.77
N LEU A 202 -4.22 5.51 -17.02
CA LEU A 202 -4.94 6.06 -18.17
C LEU A 202 -5.19 7.57 -17.97
N ALA A 203 -5.29 8.31 -19.05
CA ALA A 203 -5.67 9.70 -18.98
C ALA A 203 -7.11 9.82 -18.42
N ALA A 204 -7.32 10.76 -17.47
CA ALA A 204 -8.59 10.87 -16.76
C ALA A 204 -9.78 11.20 -17.68
N ASP A 205 -9.55 11.92 -18.78
CA ASP A 205 -10.55 12.27 -19.78
C ASP A 205 -11.01 11.05 -20.60
N GLU A 206 -10.13 10.10 -20.87
CA GLU A 206 -10.47 8.86 -21.58
C GLU A 206 -11.46 8.00 -20.79
N VAL A 207 -11.36 7.99 -19.46
CA VAL A 207 -12.18 7.16 -18.57
C VAL A 207 -13.19 7.96 -17.73
N ALA A 208 -13.34 9.26 -17.99
CA ALA A 208 -14.22 10.15 -17.22
C ALA A 208 -15.67 9.63 -17.15
N HIS A 209 -16.15 8.98 -18.21
CA HIS A 209 -17.48 8.42 -18.27
C HIS A 209 -17.71 7.20 -17.33
N LEU A 210 -16.63 6.62 -16.81
CA LEU A 210 -16.65 5.50 -15.87
C LEU A 210 -16.46 5.98 -14.42
N MET A 211 -15.85 7.16 -14.22
CA MET A 211 -15.56 7.72 -12.90
C MET A 211 -16.80 8.38 -12.29
N GLN A 212 -17.56 7.62 -11.53
CA GLN A 212 -18.78 8.09 -10.86
C GLN A 212 -18.55 8.15 -9.33
N ASP A 213 -19.21 9.12 -8.68
CA ASP A 213 -19.20 9.27 -7.22
C ASP A 213 -17.81 9.31 -6.57
N GLY A 214 -16.79 9.81 -7.31
CA GLY A 214 -15.41 9.89 -6.84
C GLY A 214 -14.62 8.58 -6.99
N ASP A 215 -15.17 7.57 -7.65
CA ASP A 215 -14.44 6.35 -7.99
C ASP A 215 -13.48 6.61 -9.15
N THR A 216 -12.24 6.92 -8.80
CA THR A 216 -11.16 7.22 -9.75
C THR A 216 -10.31 6.00 -10.09
N ARG A 217 -10.69 4.79 -9.62
CA ARG A 217 -9.89 3.55 -9.83
C ARG A 217 -9.77 3.14 -11.28
N TRP A 218 -10.65 3.63 -12.14
CA TRP A 218 -10.61 3.35 -13.58
C TRP A 218 -9.35 3.83 -14.29
N ILE A 219 -8.58 4.75 -13.68
CA ILE A 219 -7.31 5.19 -14.28
C ILE A 219 -6.18 4.17 -14.12
N HIS A 220 -6.26 3.25 -13.18
CA HIS A 220 -5.21 2.28 -12.91
C HIS A 220 -5.64 0.82 -13.07
#